data_8ee6deba83ca1a5736cfad168acc293d
#
_entry.id   8ee6deba83ca1a5736cfad168acc293d
#
_cell.length_a   1.000
_cell.length_b   1.000
_cell.length_c   1.000
_cell.angle_alpha   90.00
_cell.angle_beta   90.00
_cell.angle_gamma   90.00
#
_symmetry.space_group_name_H-M   'P 1'
#
loop_
_entity.id
_entity.type
_entity.pdbx_description
1 polymer ?
#
loop_
_entity_poly.entity_id
_entity_poly.type
_entity_poly.pdbx_seq_one_letter_code
_entity_poly.pdbx_strand_id
1 'polypeptide(L)'
;AETDVIRCKLYSLLLPAYKLLGEEDEFDRLRSTMRSMLPVIKAPQSRALLLVTLYSCTDSNLYQRMAHELVDPWMEEASPKKSKSVLIRRLRDYDRWFGHGNGDK
;
A
#
# COMPACT_ATOMS: atom_id res chain seq x y z
N ALA A 1 6.91 15.03 -6.61
CA ALA A 1 6.24 16.29 -6.34
C ALA A 1 4.77 16.07 -6.10
N GLU A 2 4.01 17.17 -6.14
CA GLU A 2 2.59 17.08 -5.82
C GLU A 2 1.81 16.20 -6.77
N THR A 3 2.15 16.24 -8.03
CA THR A 3 1.47 15.41 -9.03
C THR A 3 1.59 13.93 -8.70
N ASP A 4 2.76 13.52 -8.24
CA ASP A 4 2.97 12.13 -7.87
C ASP A 4 2.17 11.76 -6.63
N VAL A 5 2.07 12.66 -5.67
CA VAL A 5 1.28 12.42 -4.46
C VAL A 5 -0.18 12.23 -4.83
N ILE A 6 -0.71 13.09 -5.68
CA ILE A 6 -2.10 13.02 -6.13
C ILE A 6 -2.34 11.72 -6.89
N ARG A 7 -1.39 11.36 -7.75
CA ARG A 7 -1.49 10.12 -8.53
C ARG A 7 -1.52 8.90 -7.61
N CYS A 8 -0.66 8.86 -6.61
CA CYS A 8 -0.64 7.74 -5.68
C CYS A 8 -1.97 7.60 -4.96
N LYS A 9 -2.54 8.72 -4.52
CA LYS A 9 -3.82 8.68 -3.84
C LYS A 9 -4.94 8.21 -4.76
N LEU A 10 -4.96 8.73 -5.99
CA LEU A 10 -5.99 8.36 -6.94
C LEU A 10 -5.91 6.88 -7.30
N TYR A 11 -4.72 6.39 -7.60
CA TYR A 11 -4.55 4.99 -7.97
C TYR A 11 -4.86 4.07 -6.80
N SER A 12 -4.60 4.52 -5.58
CA SER A 12 -4.91 3.72 -4.39
C SER A 12 -6.41 3.57 -4.17
N LEU A 13 -7.21 4.45 -4.73
CA LEU A 13 -8.65 4.31 -4.71
C LEU A 13 -9.15 3.49 -5.89
N LEU A 14 -8.53 3.68 -7.06
CA LEU A 14 -8.98 3.01 -8.27
C LEU A 14 -8.69 1.52 -8.29
N LEU A 15 -7.51 1.11 -7.82
CA LEU A 15 -7.14 -0.30 -7.91
C LEU A 15 -8.11 -1.21 -7.17
N PRO A 16 -8.46 -0.93 -5.89
CA PRO A 16 -9.47 -1.77 -5.24
C PRO A 16 -10.84 -1.66 -5.88
N ALA A 17 -11.18 -0.51 -6.46
CA ALA A 17 -12.46 -0.35 -7.13
C ALA A 17 -12.54 -1.25 -8.38
N TYR A 18 -11.49 -1.31 -9.17
CA TYR A 18 -11.47 -2.20 -10.32
C TYR A 18 -11.56 -3.66 -9.90
N LYS A 19 -10.92 -4.00 -8.80
CA LYS A 19 -10.99 -5.35 -8.29
C LYS A 19 -12.43 -5.72 -7.90
N LEU A 20 -13.10 -4.82 -7.20
CA LEU A 20 -14.48 -5.05 -6.77
C LEU A 20 -15.43 -5.14 -7.95
N LEU A 21 -15.19 -4.36 -8.99
CA LEU A 21 -16.05 -4.35 -10.16
C LEU A 21 -15.75 -5.48 -11.14
N GLY A 22 -14.67 -6.23 -10.92
CA GLY A 22 -14.31 -7.29 -11.83
C GLY A 22 -13.71 -6.81 -13.14
N GLU A 23 -13.19 -5.58 -13.17
CA GLU A 23 -12.58 -5.01 -14.37
C GLU A 23 -11.14 -5.46 -14.46
N GLU A 24 -10.94 -6.69 -14.90
CA GLU A 24 -9.62 -7.33 -14.85
C GLU A 24 -8.57 -6.65 -15.70
N ASP A 25 -8.93 -6.22 -16.90
CA ASP A 25 -7.96 -5.56 -17.78
C ASP A 25 -7.50 -4.23 -17.20
N GLU A 26 -8.45 -3.47 -16.67
CA GLU A 26 -8.11 -2.18 -16.06
C GLU A 26 -7.30 -2.39 -14.78
N PHE A 27 -7.64 -3.41 -14.01
CA PHE A 27 -6.90 -3.74 -12.80
C PHE A 27 -5.45 -4.08 -13.14
N ASP A 28 -5.23 -4.95 -14.12
CA ASP A 28 -3.88 -5.37 -14.49
C ASP A 28 -3.06 -4.20 -15.02
N ARG A 29 -3.69 -3.34 -15.82
CA ARG A 29 -3.01 -2.18 -16.38
C ARG A 29 -2.59 -1.21 -15.28
N LEU A 30 -3.50 -0.92 -14.36
CA LEU A 30 -3.21 0.01 -13.26
C LEU A 30 -2.17 -0.60 -12.31
N ARG A 31 -2.28 -1.89 -12.01
CA ARG A 31 -1.31 -2.57 -11.16
C ARG A 31 0.10 -2.44 -11.75
N SER A 32 0.23 -2.65 -13.05
CA SER A 32 1.53 -2.50 -13.72
C SER A 32 2.04 -1.08 -13.63
N THR A 33 1.15 -0.10 -13.81
CA THR A 33 1.53 1.31 -13.70
C THR A 33 2.03 1.62 -12.29
N MET A 34 1.30 1.20 -11.26
CA MET A 34 1.69 1.46 -9.88
C MET A 34 3.03 0.80 -9.55
N ARG A 35 3.23 -0.39 -10.07
CA ARG A 35 4.47 -1.11 -9.86
C ARG A 35 5.66 -0.37 -10.47
N SER A 36 5.47 0.20 -11.66
CA SER A 36 6.53 0.96 -12.31
C SER A 36 6.81 2.28 -11.61
N MET A 37 5.87 2.78 -10.81
CA MET A 37 6.08 4.01 -10.06
C MET A 37 6.94 3.79 -8.81
N LEU A 38 7.01 2.57 -8.30
CA LEU A 38 7.72 2.32 -7.05
C LEU A 38 9.18 2.82 -7.06
N PRO A 39 9.99 2.56 -8.08
CA PRO A 39 11.36 3.06 -8.04
C PRO A 39 11.46 4.56 -8.24
N VAL A 40 10.40 5.20 -8.73
CA VAL A 40 10.41 6.63 -9.01
C VAL A 40 9.92 7.43 -7.80
N ILE A 41 8.94 6.91 -7.08
CA ILE A 41 8.34 7.63 -5.96
C ILE A 41 9.26 7.54 -4.76
N LYS A 42 9.76 8.69 -4.30
CA LYS A 42 10.71 8.74 -3.18
C LYS A 42 10.05 9.10 -1.86
N ALA A 43 8.94 9.83 -1.88
CA ALA A 43 8.27 10.23 -0.64
C ALA A 43 7.81 9.00 0.11
N PRO A 44 8.25 8.79 1.37
CA PRO A 44 7.96 7.53 2.06
C PRO A 44 6.48 7.23 2.23
N GLN A 45 5.67 8.24 2.52
CA GLN A 45 4.24 7.99 2.74
C GLN A 45 3.53 7.64 1.44
N SER A 46 3.89 8.29 0.33
CA SER A 46 3.31 7.95 -0.97
C SER A 46 3.74 6.57 -1.40
N ARG A 47 5.00 6.23 -1.20
CA ARG A 47 5.52 4.91 -1.53
C ARG A 47 4.83 3.84 -0.70
N ALA A 48 4.65 4.10 0.61
CA ALA A 48 3.96 3.17 1.48
C ALA A 48 2.51 2.97 1.07
N LEU A 49 1.85 4.05 0.63
CA LEU A 49 0.48 3.95 0.17
C LEU A 49 0.36 3.04 -1.05
N LEU A 50 1.28 3.18 -2.00
CA LEU A 50 1.30 2.28 -3.16
C LEU A 50 1.52 0.83 -2.73
N LEU A 51 2.47 0.60 -1.83
CA LEU A 51 2.79 -0.76 -1.40
C LEU A 51 1.66 -1.41 -0.63
N VAL A 52 1.06 -0.65 0.29
CA VAL A 52 -0.07 -1.17 1.07
C VAL A 52 -1.24 -1.50 0.17
N THR A 53 -1.51 -0.63 -0.82
CA THR A 53 -2.61 -0.88 -1.75
C THR A 53 -2.34 -2.10 -2.63
N LEU A 54 -1.12 -2.21 -3.17
CA LEU A 54 -0.76 -3.38 -3.97
C LEU A 54 -0.85 -4.65 -3.14
N TYR A 55 -0.40 -4.60 -1.90
CA TYR A 55 -0.49 -5.74 -1.01
C TYR A 55 -1.95 -6.15 -0.80
N SER A 56 -2.82 -5.18 -0.51
CA SER A 56 -4.22 -5.49 -0.21
C SER A 56 -4.95 -6.09 -1.41
N CYS A 57 -4.54 -5.73 -2.61
CA CYS A 57 -5.24 -6.19 -3.81
C CYS A 57 -4.65 -7.46 -4.40
N THR A 58 -3.40 -7.80 -4.07
CA THR A 58 -2.73 -8.97 -4.67
C THR A 58 -2.27 -9.99 -3.63
N ASP A 59 -2.33 -9.66 -2.34
CA ASP A 59 -1.88 -10.55 -1.26
C ASP A 59 -0.46 -11.03 -1.50
N SER A 60 0.41 -10.14 -1.95
CA SER A 60 1.78 -10.49 -2.29
C SER A 60 2.70 -10.34 -1.08
N ASN A 61 3.43 -11.40 -0.74
CA ASN A 61 4.42 -11.35 0.33
C ASN A 61 5.51 -10.32 0.05
N LEU A 62 5.83 -10.11 -1.22
CA LEU A 62 6.83 -9.12 -1.57
C LEU A 62 6.38 -7.72 -1.20
N TYR A 63 5.15 -7.37 -1.58
CA TYR A 63 4.62 -6.05 -1.23
C TYR A 63 4.42 -5.90 0.27
N GLN A 64 4.04 -6.99 0.94
CA GLN A 64 3.94 -6.97 2.39
C GLN A 64 5.27 -6.59 3.04
N ARG A 65 6.34 -7.27 2.66
CA ARG A 65 7.66 -7.00 3.23
C ARG A 65 8.13 -5.59 2.95
N MET A 66 7.93 -5.13 1.70
CA MET A 66 8.34 -3.79 1.33
C MET A 66 7.57 -2.73 2.10
N ALA A 67 6.26 -2.97 2.32
CA ALA A 67 5.45 -2.05 3.10
C ALA A 67 5.91 -2.00 4.55
N HIS A 68 6.22 -3.16 5.13
CA HIS A 68 6.70 -3.20 6.51
C HIS A 68 8.04 -2.48 6.68
N GLU A 69 8.92 -2.58 5.70
CA GLU A 69 10.19 -1.86 5.76
C GLU A 69 9.99 -0.36 5.93
N LEU A 70 8.96 0.18 5.31
CA LEU A 70 8.68 1.61 5.43
C LEU A 70 7.84 1.96 6.66
N VAL A 71 6.88 1.12 6.97
CA VAL A 71 5.87 1.46 7.97
C VAL A 71 6.29 1.11 9.39
N ASP A 72 7.02 0.02 9.57
CA ASP A 72 7.38 -0.44 10.92
C ASP A 72 8.09 0.63 11.76
N PRO A 73 9.06 1.39 11.21
CA PRO A 73 9.68 2.44 12.02
C PRO A 73 8.69 3.49 12.53
N TRP A 74 7.60 3.69 11.81
CA TRP A 74 6.60 4.69 12.23
C TRP A 74 5.85 4.26 13.49
N MET A 75 5.79 2.97 13.77
CA MET A 75 5.13 2.49 14.98
C MET A 75 5.87 2.90 16.22
N GLU A 76 7.17 3.22 16.08
CA GLU A 76 7.95 3.66 17.21
C GLU A 76 7.79 5.15 17.49
N GLU A 77 7.15 5.88 16.62
CA GLU A 77 6.97 7.32 16.83
C GLU A 77 5.96 7.56 17.92
N ALA A 78 6.24 8.52 18.79
CA ALA A 78 5.35 8.84 19.89
C ALA A 78 4.00 9.34 19.41
N SER A 79 4.00 10.10 18.32
CA SER A 79 2.78 10.71 17.82
C SER A 79 2.81 10.75 16.30
N PRO A 80 2.58 9.64 15.65
CA PRO A 80 2.65 9.62 14.19
C PRO A 80 1.53 10.44 13.56
N LYS A 81 1.82 11.03 12.41
CA LYS A 81 0.82 11.78 11.67
C LYS A 81 -0.36 10.87 11.34
N LYS A 82 -1.53 11.49 11.13
CA LYS A 82 -2.74 10.73 10.85
C LYS A 82 -2.57 9.82 9.63
N SER A 83 -1.90 10.31 8.58
CA SER A 83 -1.70 9.50 7.38
C SER A 83 -0.85 8.26 7.67
N LYS A 84 0.16 8.40 8.53
CA LYS A 84 0.96 7.26 8.94
C LYS A 84 0.15 6.28 9.77
N SER A 85 -0.65 6.80 10.68
CA SER A 85 -1.48 5.96 11.55
C SER A 85 -2.46 5.12 10.74
N VAL A 86 -3.04 5.72 9.70
CA VAL A 86 -3.96 5.01 8.82
C VAL A 86 -3.24 3.87 8.09
N LEU A 87 -2.05 4.13 7.60
CA LEU A 87 -1.30 3.11 6.88
C LEU A 87 -0.86 1.97 7.81
N ILE A 88 -0.45 2.30 9.03
CA ILE A 88 -0.11 1.30 10.03
C ILE A 88 -1.29 0.39 10.29
N ARG A 89 -2.47 0.96 10.50
CA ARG A 89 -3.65 0.18 10.80
C ARG A 89 -4.06 -0.70 9.63
N ARG A 90 -4.02 -0.14 8.41
CA ARG A 90 -4.37 -0.90 7.22
C ARG A 90 -3.45 -2.08 7.02
N LEU A 91 -2.14 -1.87 7.21
CA LEU A 91 -1.17 -2.93 7.04
C LEU A 91 -1.41 -4.06 8.04
N ARG A 92 -1.70 -3.71 9.29
CA ARG A 92 -2.03 -4.69 10.31
C ARG A 92 -3.27 -5.47 9.96
N ASP A 93 -4.29 -4.79 9.46
CA ASP A 93 -5.54 -5.44 9.10
C ASP A 93 -5.31 -6.43 7.95
N TYR A 94 -4.55 -6.03 6.96
CA TYR A 94 -4.27 -6.91 5.82
C TYR A 94 -3.45 -8.12 6.25
N ASP A 95 -2.47 -7.93 7.13
CA ASP A 95 -1.69 -9.05 7.67
C ASP A 95 -2.61 -10.04 8.36
N ARG A 96 -3.56 -9.53 9.14
CA ARG A 96 -4.49 -10.39 9.84
C ARG A 96 -5.42 -11.12 8.88
N TRP A 97 -5.94 -10.39 7.89
CA TRP A 97 -6.89 -10.98 6.96
C TRP A 97 -6.23 -12.03 6.07
N PHE A 98 -5.00 -11.82 5.67
CA PHE A 98 -4.30 -12.75 4.80
C PHE A 98 -3.46 -13.78 5.56
N GLY A 99 -3.39 -13.67 6.88
CA GLY A 99 -2.64 -14.64 7.66
C GLY A 99 -1.14 -14.43 7.66
N HIS A 100 -0.67 -13.22 7.34
CA HIS A 100 0.76 -12.93 7.32
C HIS A 100 1.25 -12.28 8.59
N GLY A 101 0.44 -12.21 9.62
CA GLY A 101 0.79 -11.48 10.81
C GLY A 101 2.04 -11.99 11.50
N ASN A 102 2.80 -11.05 12.06
CA ASN A 102 3.98 -11.42 12.75
C ASN A 102 3.72 -12.12 13.99
N GLY A 103 2.65 -11.84 14.57
CA GLY A 103 2.38 -12.39 15.85
C GLY A 103 1.72 -13.69 15.82
N ASP A 104 1.59 -14.18 14.71
CA ASP A 104 0.82 -15.28 14.68
C ASP A 104 1.50 -16.25 15.29
N LYS A 105 1.77 -16.31 15.92
CA LYS A 105 2.15 -17.24 16.62
C LYS A 105 1.25 -17.54 17.48
#